data_d8248fa160d3d8f23f996361bed76936
#
_entry.id   d8248fa160d3d8f23f996361bed76936
#
_cell.length_a   1.000
_cell.length_b   1.000
_cell.length_c   1.000
_cell.angle_alpha   90.00
_cell.angle_beta   90.00
_cell.angle_gamma   90.00
#
_symmetry.space_group_name_H-M   'P 1'
#
loop_
_entity.id
_entity.type
_entity.pdbx_description
1 polymer ?
#
loop_
_entity_poly.entity_id
_entity_poly.type
_entity_poly.pdbx_seq_one_letter_code
_entity_poly.pdbx_strand_id
1 'polypeptide(L)'
;EALLKAMDTDIQKILMAVPGIYMRTEEGYGLRPNISIRGTAIERSGKVTVMEDGVLVAPSPYTSSAAYYFPTTGRIHAIEVLKGPAAVSQGPQTIGGAINLISTPIPNALSGKFIQELGENGMMRTHAYYGGTSGNFGALVEVHEHESDGFDSIANVGGDTGFDKSDLMVKARYESGVHSFTLKMLDLDETSNQSYVGLSQASFNANPRLRYGATAYDKMMNDGEQTSLIYLGDFENFNVKFTSWQNDYHRDWFKVSDFNNDKEHGEQDDINELISDANNGSANAQAILDGQLPVEIEYKHNNRYYTNEGYQFSINTSLDIHDLTLGYRDMEDSESRIQAHEYADQAADGSLSALYGYVGLSGSNNRLRESSATSYYLQDTMDFGKLYITLGYRSEDYDQRHRRWGEGAGPNLTAVRVTSVRDTFATNDHTTSSFGATYDLSDNVTLVAGFHEGMTPMFGADPEEANNTELGVRYLEGTTNLEVFYFASEYSNLAAECTLVSGVACNADESAVFSGGAADVEGLELNGSWILEGDGVTYPIAFAYTSTDATFKNSSESEYFGI
;
A
#
# COMPACT_ATOMS: atom_id res chain seq x y z
N GLU A 1 -22.69 -4.46 4.21
CA GLU A 1 -23.66 -4.96 3.21
C GLU A 1 -23.25 -4.60 1.77
N ALA A 2 -22.81 -3.36 1.50
CA ALA A 2 -22.40 -2.94 0.15
C ALA A 2 -21.23 -3.77 -0.38
N LEU A 3 -20.18 -3.99 0.43
CA LEU A 3 -19.02 -4.83 0.09
C LEU A 3 -19.42 -6.26 -0.25
N LEU A 4 -20.36 -6.83 0.52
CA LEU A 4 -20.87 -8.18 0.28
C LEU A 4 -21.74 -8.29 -0.97
N LYS A 5 -22.53 -7.25 -1.27
CA LYS A 5 -23.38 -7.20 -2.46
C LYS A 5 -22.58 -7.01 -3.75
N ALA A 6 -21.45 -6.29 -3.67
CA ALA A 6 -20.55 -6.11 -4.81
C ALA A 6 -19.91 -7.44 -5.25
N MET A 7 -19.76 -8.41 -4.32
CA MET A 7 -19.08 -9.69 -4.56
C MET A 7 -17.66 -9.54 -5.12
N ASP A 8 -17.07 -8.35 -4.95
CA ASP A 8 -15.72 -8.06 -5.40
C ASP A 8 -14.70 -8.61 -4.40
N THR A 9 -13.76 -9.38 -4.91
CA THR A 9 -12.61 -9.86 -4.15
C THR A 9 -11.46 -8.86 -4.17
N ASP A 10 -11.46 -7.98 -5.15
CA ASP A 10 -10.43 -6.99 -5.39
C ASP A 10 -10.79 -5.66 -4.72
N ILE A 11 -9.99 -5.26 -3.74
CA ILE A 11 -10.14 -3.99 -3.03
C ILE A 11 -10.13 -2.79 -4.00
N GLN A 12 -9.45 -2.92 -5.12
CA GLN A 12 -9.35 -1.86 -6.12
C GLN A 12 -10.72 -1.47 -6.66
N LYS A 13 -11.56 -2.44 -6.99
CA LYS A 13 -12.92 -2.17 -7.49
C LYS A 13 -13.81 -1.50 -6.44
N ILE A 14 -13.60 -1.84 -5.18
CA ILE A 14 -14.35 -1.26 -4.06
C ILE A 14 -13.94 0.20 -3.85
N LEU A 15 -12.64 0.48 -3.82
CA LEU A 15 -12.10 1.82 -3.60
C LEU A 15 -12.34 2.77 -4.78
N MET A 16 -12.42 2.28 -5.99
CA MET A 16 -12.79 3.09 -7.18
C MET A 16 -14.19 3.72 -7.06
N ALA A 17 -15.05 3.23 -6.17
CA ALA A 17 -16.33 3.87 -5.88
C ALA A 17 -16.20 5.14 -5.03
N VAL A 18 -15.02 5.45 -4.49
CA VAL A 18 -14.74 6.65 -3.72
C VAL A 18 -14.11 7.70 -4.63
N PRO A 19 -14.72 8.90 -4.79
CA PRO A 19 -14.15 9.96 -5.62
C PRO A 19 -12.73 10.33 -5.16
N GLY A 20 -11.87 10.69 -6.12
CA GLY A 20 -10.48 11.05 -5.85
C GLY A 20 -9.53 9.88 -5.65
N ILE A 21 -10.02 8.65 -5.61
CA ILE A 21 -9.17 7.46 -5.55
C ILE A 21 -8.92 6.94 -6.97
N TYR A 22 -7.65 6.73 -7.29
CA TYR A 22 -7.19 6.09 -8.50
C TYR A 22 -6.47 4.79 -8.14
N MET A 23 -6.70 3.77 -8.96
CA MET A 23 -6.14 2.45 -8.77
C MET A 23 -5.42 2.02 -10.06
N ARG A 24 -4.24 1.42 -9.92
CA ARG A 24 -3.55 0.74 -11.02
C ARG A 24 -3.51 -0.75 -10.72
N THR A 25 -4.18 -1.54 -11.55
CA THR A 25 -4.13 -3.00 -11.47
C THR A 25 -2.76 -3.49 -11.90
N GLU A 26 -2.22 -4.48 -11.22
CA GLU A 26 -0.92 -5.07 -11.54
C GLU A 26 -1.09 -6.53 -11.95
N GLU A 27 -1.62 -7.36 -11.06
CA GLU A 27 -1.72 -8.81 -11.30
C GLU A 27 -3.15 -9.29 -11.63
N GLY A 28 -4.14 -8.43 -11.50
CA GLY A 28 -5.54 -8.73 -11.83
C GLY A 28 -6.36 -9.39 -10.72
N TYR A 29 -5.75 -9.70 -9.56
CA TYR A 29 -6.45 -10.32 -8.41
C TYR A 29 -6.56 -9.39 -7.19
N GLY A 30 -5.87 -8.22 -7.22
CA GLY A 30 -5.89 -7.24 -6.14
C GLY A 30 -5.04 -7.61 -4.93
N LEU A 31 -4.05 -8.46 -5.09
CA LEU A 31 -3.16 -8.89 -4.01
C LEU A 31 -2.23 -7.74 -3.57
N ARG A 32 -1.84 -6.87 -4.51
CA ARG A 32 -0.91 -5.76 -4.31
C ARG A 32 -1.48 -4.48 -4.88
N PRO A 33 -2.41 -3.82 -4.19
CA PRO A 33 -3.06 -2.64 -4.71
C PRO A 33 -2.09 -1.46 -4.81
N ASN A 34 -2.19 -0.75 -5.93
CA ASN A 34 -1.55 0.52 -6.14
C ASN A 34 -2.62 1.60 -6.00
N ILE A 35 -2.59 2.35 -4.88
CA ILE A 35 -3.60 3.34 -4.52
C ILE A 35 -3.01 4.73 -4.59
N SER A 36 -3.68 5.61 -5.30
CA SER A 36 -3.43 7.05 -5.33
C SER A 36 -4.69 7.79 -4.88
N ILE A 37 -4.51 8.85 -4.13
CA ILE A 37 -5.59 9.77 -3.77
C ILE A 37 -5.24 11.13 -4.34
N ARG A 38 -6.15 11.72 -5.14
CA ARG A 38 -6.02 13.07 -5.73
C ARG A 38 -4.70 13.26 -6.51
N GLY A 39 -4.28 12.23 -7.28
CA GLY A 39 -3.12 12.33 -8.17
C GLY A 39 -1.75 12.14 -7.52
N THR A 40 -1.67 11.66 -6.28
CA THR A 40 -0.39 11.24 -5.67
C THR A 40 0.27 10.11 -6.48
N ALA A 41 1.59 9.95 -6.33
CA ALA A 41 2.29 8.81 -6.92
C ALA A 41 1.68 7.49 -6.43
N ILE A 42 1.34 6.63 -7.40
CA ILE A 42 0.48 5.46 -7.17
C ILE A 42 1.26 4.21 -6.71
N GLU A 43 2.57 4.19 -6.90
CA GLU A 43 3.41 3.01 -6.69
C GLU A 43 3.28 2.44 -5.29
N ARG A 44 2.81 1.19 -5.20
CA ARG A 44 2.65 0.44 -3.94
C ARG A 44 1.96 1.22 -2.82
N SER A 45 1.05 2.14 -3.16
CA SER A 45 0.31 2.97 -2.19
C SER A 45 1.21 3.76 -1.23
N GLY A 46 2.46 4.03 -1.60
CA GLY A 46 3.47 4.60 -0.70
C GLY A 46 3.22 6.03 -0.24
N LYS A 47 2.22 6.71 -0.80
CA LYS A 47 1.84 8.10 -0.46
C LYS A 47 0.50 8.19 0.28
N VAL A 48 -0.04 7.06 0.69
CA VAL A 48 -1.31 6.95 1.41
C VAL A 48 -1.08 6.17 2.70
N THR A 49 -1.52 6.71 3.82
CA THR A 49 -1.50 5.97 5.09
C THR A 49 -2.56 4.88 5.07
N VAL A 50 -2.14 3.62 4.97
CA VAL A 50 -3.05 2.48 5.06
C VAL A 50 -2.97 1.87 6.45
N MET A 51 -4.13 1.64 7.06
CA MET A 51 -4.27 1.09 8.41
C MET A 51 -5.27 -0.06 8.43
N GLU A 52 -5.11 -0.96 9.38
CA GLU A 52 -6.12 -1.91 9.80
C GLU A 52 -6.42 -1.74 11.29
N ASP A 53 -7.67 -1.44 11.64
CA ASP A 53 -8.13 -1.13 13.01
C ASP A 53 -7.33 0.03 13.66
N GLY A 54 -6.77 0.92 12.84
CA GLY A 54 -5.95 2.07 13.27
C GLY A 54 -4.46 1.75 13.46
N VAL A 55 -4.01 0.55 13.13
CA VAL A 55 -2.59 0.15 13.10
C VAL A 55 -2.06 0.24 11.67
N LEU A 56 -0.87 0.82 11.48
CA LEU A 56 -0.24 0.94 10.17
C LEU A 56 0.06 -0.44 9.57
N VAL A 57 -0.38 -0.68 8.33
CA VAL A 57 -0.19 -1.97 7.64
C VAL A 57 0.98 -1.98 6.68
N ALA A 58 1.55 -0.82 6.30
CA ALA A 58 2.79 -0.82 5.55
C ALA A 58 3.84 -1.60 6.33
N PRO A 59 4.54 -2.57 5.72
CA PRO A 59 5.46 -3.45 6.45
C PRO A 59 6.53 -2.67 7.23
N SER A 60 6.94 -1.50 6.73
CA SER A 60 7.96 -0.65 7.34
C SER A 60 7.70 0.82 6.97
N PRO A 61 6.80 1.53 7.70
CA PRO A 61 6.28 2.83 7.29
C PRO A 61 7.32 3.93 7.05
N TYR A 62 8.41 3.98 7.84
CA TYR A 62 9.44 5.01 7.73
C TYR A 62 10.67 4.59 6.93
N THR A 63 10.92 3.27 6.77
CA THR A 63 12.09 2.78 6.04
C THR A 63 11.76 2.25 4.65
N SER A 64 10.54 1.74 4.43
CA SER A 64 10.06 1.19 3.16
C SER A 64 8.53 1.17 3.14
N SER A 65 7.93 2.31 2.83
CA SER A 65 6.46 2.53 2.91
C SER A 65 5.63 1.75 1.87
N ALA A 66 6.27 1.05 0.95
CA ALA A 66 5.60 0.28 -0.10
C ALA A 66 4.70 -0.81 0.47
N ALA A 67 3.41 -0.79 0.14
CA ALA A 67 2.39 -1.73 0.61
C ALA A 67 2.50 -3.08 -0.15
N TYR A 68 3.49 -3.88 0.21
CA TYR A 68 3.58 -5.27 -0.28
C TYR A 68 2.65 -6.23 0.44
N TYR A 69 2.25 -5.89 1.64
CA TYR A 69 1.12 -6.49 2.34
C TYR A 69 -0.10 -5.57 2.21
N PHE A 70 -1.25 -6.18 1.96
CA PHE A 70 -2.53 -5.51 2.03
C PHE A 70 -3.58 -6.44 2.65
N PRO A 71 -4.39 -5.95 3.61
CA PRO A 71 -5.41 -6.73 4.29
C PRO A 71 -6.40 -7.38 3.32
N THR A 72 -6.69 -8.66 3.52
CA THR A 72 -7.57 -9.42 2.66
C THR A 72 -9.00 -8.87 2.70
N THR A 73 -9.51 -8.47 1.53
CA THR A 73 -10.81 -7.79 1.38
C THR A 73 -11.97 -8.56 2.03
N GLY A 74 -11.95 -9.89 1.96
CA GLY A 74 -13.02 -10.75 2.48
C GLY A 74 -13.27 -10.62 3.98
N ARG A 75 -12.26 -10.24 4.79
CA ARG A 75 -12.37 -10.05 6.24
C ARG A 75 -12.54 -8.59 6.67
N ILE A 76 -12.70 -7.68 5.72
CA ILE A 76 -12.92 -6.26 6.00
C ILE A 76 -14.41 -5.98 6.13
N HIS A 77 -14.79 -5.42 7.28
CA HIS A 77 -16.17 -5.07 7.62
C HIS A 77 -16.57 -3.69 7.11
N ALA A 78 -15.65 -2.72 7.19
CA ALA A 78 -15.85 -1.34 6.74
C ALA A 78 -14.52 -0.72 6.27
N ILE A 79 -14.64 0.32 5.45
CA ILE A 79 -13.50 1.10 4.95
C ILE A 79 -13.79 2.57 5.25
N GLU A 80 -12.85 3.22 5.91
CA GLU A 80 -12.86 4.65 6.19
C GLU A 80 -11.80 5.32 5.33
N VAL A 81 -12.18 6.35 4.58
CA VAL A 81 -11.25 7.15 3.76
C VAL A 81 -11.22 8.57 4.32
N LEU A 82 -10.06 9.00 4.76
CA LEU A 82 -9.80 10.31 5.30
C LEU A 82 -9.04 11.15 4.28
N LYS A 83 -9.66 12.22 3.82
CA LYS A 83 -9.06 13.21 2.92
C LYS A 83 -9.11 14.59 3.57
N GLY A 84 -8.24 15.50 3.12
CA GLY A 84 -8.23 16.87 3.64
C GLY A 84 -7.78 16.98 5.10
N PRO A 85 -8.27 17.99 5.84
CA PRO A 85 -7.81 18.32 7.20
C PRO A 85 -7.87 17.19 8.21
N ALA A 86 -8.79 16.24 8.06
CA ALA A 86 -8.91 15.07 8.94
C ALA A 86 -7.70 14.12 8.88
N ALA A 87 -6.90 14.16 7.80
CA ALA A 87 -5.73 13.32 7.63
C ALA A 87 -4.58 13.67 8.58
N VAL A 88 -4.55 14.88 9.17
CA VAL A 88 -3.48 15.32 10.09
C VAL A 88 -3.33 14.41 11.31
N SER A 89 -4.41 13.82 11.80
CA SER A 89 -4.38 12.87 12.93
C SER A 89 -3.74 11.54 12.57
N GLN A 90 -3.55 11.26 11.29
CA GLN A 90 -2.95 10.05 10.75
C GLN A 90 -1.52 10.34 10.28
N GLY A 91 -0.75 9.34 9.96
CA GLY A 91 0.62 9.51 9.46
C GLY A 91 1.34 8.18 9.48
N PRO A 92 2.54 8.13 8.91
CA PRO A 92 3.32 9.26 8.38
C PRO A 92 3.04 9.62 6.91
N GLN A 93 2.39 8.80 6.08
CA GLN A 93 2.15 9.06 4.65
C GLN A 93 0.83 9.83 4.45
N THR A 94 0.81 11.13 4.74
CA THR A 94 -0.42 11.94 4.75
C THR A 94 -0.65 12.79 3.51
N ILE A 95 0.26 12.76 2.53
CA ILE A 95 0.14 13.55 1.29
C ILE A 95 -1.19 13.28 0.59
N GLY A 96 -1.56 12.00 0.38
CA GLY A 96 -2.83 11.63 -0.25
C GLY A 96 -3.99 11.54 0.74
N GLY A 97 -3.70 11.35 2.02
CA GLY A 97 -4.69 11.05 3.04
C GLY A 97 -4.50 9.66 3.66
N ALA A 98 -5.56 9.12 4.26
CA ALA A 98 -5.49 7.83 4.94
C ALA A 98 -6.68 6.93 4.61
N ILE A 99 -6.43 5.62 4.63
CA ILE A 99 -7.43 4.57 4.51
C ILE A 99 -7.32 3.67 5.73
N ASN A 100 -8.42 3.51 6.47
CA ASN A 100 -8.50 2.61 7.60
C ASN A 100 -9.47 1.47 7.29
N LEU A 101 -8.97 0.26 7.31
CA LEU A 101 -9.71 -0.96 7.05
C LEU A 101 -10.16 -1.54 8.38
N ILE A 102 -11.46 -1.63 8.59
CA ILE A 102 -12.03 -2.18 9.84
C ILE A 102 -12.25 -3.67 9.65
N SER A 103 -11.54 -4.48 10.41
CA SER A 103 -11.68 -5.93 10.37
C SER A 103 -12.96 -6.42 11.06
N THR A 104 -13.40 -7.64 10.76
CA THR A 104 -14.64 -8.23 11.29
C THR A 104 -14.74 -8.03 12.82
N PRO A 105 -15.78 -7.37 13.33
CA PRO A 105 -15.97 -7.15 14.77
C PRO A 105 -16.42 -8.43 15.48
N ILE A 106 -16.13 -8.55 16.78
CA ILE A 106 -16.70 -9.62 17.62
C ILE A 106 -18.23 -9.40 17.72
N PRO A 107 -19.05 -10.38 17.34
CA PRO A 107 -20.51 -10.24 17.39
C PRO A 107 -21.04 -10.08 18.81
N ASN A 108 -22.10 -9.29 18.98
CA ASN A 108 -22.77 -9.10 20.29
C ASN A 108 -23.47 -10.38 20.81
N ALA A 109 -23.91 -11.25 19.89
CA ALA A 109 -24.51 -12.54 20.21
C ALA A 109 -23.76 -13.62 19.43
N LEU A 110 -23.80 -14.86 19.94
CA LEU A 110 -23.19 -16.00 19.27
C LEU A 110 -23.72 -16.15 17.85
N SER A 111 -22.86 -15.98 16.88
CA SER A 111 -23.19 -16.05 15.46
C SER A 111 -22.00 -16.49 14.64
N GLY A 112 -22.26 -16.92 13.41
CA GLY A 112 -21.23 -17.28 12.45
C GLY A 112 -21.69 -17.03 11.03
N LYS A 113 -20.73 -17.03 10.14
CA LYS A 113 -20.94 -16.86 8.71
C LYS A 113 -20.05 -17.85 7.97
N PHE A 114 -20.56 -18.38 6.89
CA PHE A 114 -19.80 -19.20 5.94
C PHE A 114 -20.17 -18.76 4.53
N ILE A 115 -19.17 -18.44 3.74
CA ILE A 115 -19.31 -18.13 2.32
C ILE A 115 -18.34 -19.04 1.56
N GLN A 116 -18.84 -19.68 0.51
CA GLN A 116 -18.04 -20.38 -0.47
C GLN A 116 -18.34 -19.79 -1.83
N GLU A 117 -17.32 -19.38 -2.54
CA GLU A 117 -17.40 -18.88 -3.91
C GLU A 117 -16.55 -19.75 -4.81
N LEU A 118 -17.07 -20.02 -6.00
CA LEU A 118 -16.41 -20.79 -7.05
C LEU A 118 -16.49 -19.99 -8.34
N GLY A 119 -15.40 -19.93 -9.07
CA GLY A 119 -15.31 -19.13 -10.30
C GLY A 119 -14.54 -19.83 -11.41
N GLU A 120 -14.28 -19.11 -12.48
CA GLU A 120 -13.44 -19.57 -13.58
C GLU A 120 -11.97 -19.68 -13.14
N ASN A 121 -11.16 -20.40 -13.90
CA ASN A 121 -9.73 -20.60 -13.66
C ASN A 121 -9.42 -21.22 -12.28
N GLY A 122 -10.21 -22.21 -11.86
CA GLY A 122 -10.01 -22.85 -10.56
C GLY A 122 -10.26 -21.96 -9.35
N MET A 123 -10.82 -20.75 -9.56
CA MET A 123 -11.04 -19.81 -8.47
C MET A 123 -11.92 -20.40 -7.39
N MET A 124 -11.41 -20.46 -6.17
CA MET A 124 -12.12 -20.84 -4.98
C MET A 124 -11.84 -19.84 -3.86
N ARG A 125 -12.90 -19.35 -3.20
CA ARG A 125 -12.80 -18.51 -2.02
C ARG A 125 -13.68 -19.03 -0.91
N THR A 126 -13.07 -19.28 0.24
CA THR A 126 -13.74 -19.68 1.48
C THR A 126 -13.58 -18.56 2.49
N HIS A 127 -14.67 -18.07 3.05
CA HIS A 127 -14.67 -17.15 4.17
C HIS A 127 -15.60 -17.65 5.26
N ALA A 128 -15.07 -17.87 6.44
CA ALA A 128 -15.84 -18.32 7.58
C ALA A 128 -15.43 -17.60 8.86
N TYR A 129 -16.40 -17.21 9.68
CA TYR A 129 -16.13 -16.81 11.04
C TYR A 129 -17.18 -17.38 12.00
N TYR A 130 -16.77 -17.50 13.26
CA TYR A 130 -17.64 -17.86 14.37
C TYR A 130 -17.20 -17.10 15.63
N GLY A 131 -18.15 -16.50 16.31
CA GLY A 131 -17.85 -15.72 17.50
C GLY A 131 -19.08 -15.20 18.21
N GLY A 132 -18.86 -14.48 19.29
CA GLY A 132 -19.91 -13.83 20.05
C GLY A 132 -19.44 -13.33 21.41
N THR A 133 -20.36 -12.68 22.13
CA THR A 133 -20.15 -12.12 23.46
C THR A 133 -21.03 -12.83 24.48
N SER A 134 -20.47 -13.17 25.64
CA SER A 134 -21.18 -13.75 26.79
C SER A 134 -20.67 -13.11 28.07
N GLY A 135 -21.58 -12.40 28.78
CA GLY A 135 -21.17 -11.60 29.93
C GLY A 135 -20.14 -10.54 29.54
N ASN A 136 -19.00 -10.54 30.22
CA ASN A 136 -17.90 -9.60 29.98
C ASN A 136 -16.91 -10.06 28.90
N PHE A 137 -17.07 -11.25 28.35
CA PHE A 137 -16.11 -11.84 27.40
C PHE A 137 -16.69 -11.95 26.00
N GLY A 138 -15.91 -11.57 25.01
CA GLY A 138 -16.18 -11.78 23.59
C GLY A 138 -15.03 -12.50 22.92
N ALA A 139 -15.33 -13.30 21.90
CA ALA A 139 -14.31 -13.95 21.07
C ALA A 139 -14.78 -14.10 19.63
N LEU A 140 -13.83 -14.14 18.70
CA LEU A 140 -14.04 -14.38 17.27
C LEU A 140 -12.87 -15.19 16.74
N VAL A 141 -13.17 -16.18 15.90
CA VAL A 141 -12.21 -16.84 15.01
C VAL A 141 -12.70 -16.67 13.59
N GLU A 142 -11.81 -16.27 12.69
CA GLU A 142 -12.10 -16.02 11.28
C GLU A 142 -11.03 -16.65 10.40
N VAL A 143 -11.45 -17.33 9.34
CA VAL A 143 -10.58 -17.95 8.33
C VAL A 143 -10.99 -17.42 6.97
N HIS A 144 -10.01 -17.08 6.17
CA HIS A 144 -10.19 -16.70 4.78
C HIS A 144 -9.16 -17.45 3.93
N GLU A 145 -9.63 -18.16 2.92
CA GLU A 145 -8.81 -18.84 1.92
C GLU A 145 -9.24 -18.37 0.53
N HIS A 146 -8.30 -18.10 -0.34
CA HIS A 146 -8.55 -17.66 -1.70
C HIS A 146 -7.46 -18.18 -2.64
N GLU A 147 -7.86 -18.91 -3.66
CA GLU A 147 -6.96 -19.51 -4.65
C GLU A 147 -7.49 -19.36 -6.07
N SER A 148 -6.61 -19.44 -7.04
CA SER A 148 -6.93 -19.51 -8.48
C SER A 148 -5.75 -20.12 -9.23
N ASP A 149 -6.01 -20.90 -10.28
CA ASP A 149 -4.99 -21.44 -11.21
C ASP A 149 -4.41 -20.37 -12.16
N GLY A 150 -4.97 -19.16 -12.15
CA GLY A 150 -4.55 -18.06 -13.03
C GLY A 150 -5.21 -18.08 -14.39
N PHE A 151 -5.02 -17.00 -15.13
CA PHE A 151 -5.63 -16.81 -16.45
C PHE A 151 -4.61 -16.56 -17.58
N ASP A 152 -3.32 -16.46 -17.25
CA ASP A 152 -2.26 -16.25 -18.22
C ASP A 152 -1.71 -17.58 -18.74
N SER A 153 -1.02 -17.52 -19.87
CA SER A 153 -0.35 -18.66 -20.48
C SER A 153 1.15 -18.40 -20.59
N ILE A 154 1.98 -19.27 -20.03
CA ILE A 154 3.44 -19.18 -20.11
C ILE A 154 3.89 -19.85 -21.41
N ALA A 155 4.56 -19.08 -22.27
CA ALA A 155 5.07 -19.56 -23.58
C ALA A 155 6.06 -20.69 -23.40
N ASN A 156 5.98 -21.70 -24.27
CA ASN A 156 6.92 -22.82 -24.39
C ASN A 156 7.03 -23.76 -23.17
N VAL A 157 6.82 -23.24 -21.95
CA VAL A 157 7.02 -23.97 -20.70
C VAL A 157 5.68 -24.43 -20.09
N GLY A 158 4.64 -23.58 -20.18
CA GLY A 158 3.38 -23.80 -19.46
C GLY A 158 3.57 -23.60 -17.95
N GLY A 159 2.55 -23.95 -17.17
CA GLY A 159 2.58 -23.87 -15.72
C GLY A 159 1.39 -23.08 -15.16
N ASP A 160 1.32 -23.05 -13.84
CA ASP A 160 0.34 -22.32 -13.05
C ASP A 160 0.74 -20.83 -12.98
N THR A 161 -0.23 -19.94 -13.19
CA THR A 161 -0.05 -18.48 -13.15
C THR A 161 -0.91 -17.82 -12.07
N GLY A 162 -1.48 -18.61 -11.19
CA GLY A 162 -2.39 -18.16 -10.16
C GLY A 162 -1.73 -17.91 -8.81
N PHE A 163 -2.53 -18.05 -7.78
CA PHE A 163 -2.11 -17.80 -6.41
C PHE A 163 -2.89 -18.63 -5.40
N ASP A 164 -2.32 -18.76 -4.22
CA ASP A 164 -2.94 -19.29 -3.01
C ASP A 164 -2.69 -18.30 -1.87
N LYS A 165 -3.76 -17.96 -1.12
CA LYS A 165 -3.67 -17.02 0.02
C LYS A 165 -4.58 -17.50 1.14
N SER A 166 -4.04 -17.51 2.36
CA SER A 166 -4.78 -17.86 3.58
C SER A 166 -4.54 -16.85 4.69
N ASP A 167 -5.60 -16.54 5.46
CA ASP A 167 -5.56 -15.73 6.67
C ASP A 167 -6.30 -16.47 7.79
N LEU A 168 -5.70 -16.47 8.99
CA LEU A 168 -6.34 -16.87 10.23
C LEU A 168 -6.34 -15.72 11.22
N MET A 169 -7.50 -15.22 11.61
CA MET A 169 -7.64 -14.14 12.59
C MET A 169 -8.37 -14.63 13.85
N VAL A 170 -7.82 -14.27 15.00
CA VAL A 170 -8.44 -14.51 16.32
C VAL A 170 -8.55 -13.19 17.06
N LYS A 171 -9.75 -12.92 17.61
CA LYS A 171 -9.97 -11.79 18.52
C LYS A 171 -10.52 -12.29 19.85
N ALA A 172 -10.04 -11.71 20.95
CA ALA A 172 -10.56 -11.92 22.29
C ALA A 172 -10.79 -10.56 22.97
N ARG A 173 -11.96 -10.36 23.57
CA ARG A 173 -12.33 -9.10 24.20
C ARG A 173 -12.78 -9.34 25.64
N TYR A 174 -12.37 -8.46 26.55
CA TYR A 174 -12.89 -8.35 27.90
C TYR A 174 -13.40 -6.94 28.16
N GLU A 175 -14.64 -6.83 28.63
CA GLU A 175 -15.29 -5.56 28.94
C GLU A 175 -15.73 -5.54 30.42
N SER A 176 -15.46 -4.45 31.12
CA SER A 176 -15.90 -4.25 32.51
C SER A 176 -16.12 -2.78 32.80
N GLY A 177 -17.37 -2.41 32.98
CA GLY A 177 -17.78 -1.01 33.16
C GLY A 177 -17.38 -0.16 31.97
N VAL A 178 -16.55 0.85 32.21
CA VAL A 178 -16.05 1.77 31.19
C VAL A 178 -14.81 1.23 30.40
N HIS A 179 -14.32 0.06 30.72
CA HIS A 179 -13.09 -0.49 30.20
C HIS A 179 -13.35 -1.63 29.22
N SER A 180 -12.70 -1.58 28.07
CA SER A 180 -12.66 -2.66 27.07
C SER A 180 -11.23 -2.96 26.66
N PHE A 181 -10.86 -4.23 26.63
CA PHE A 181 -9.57 -4.72 26.15
C PHE A 181 -9.80 -5.73 25.04
N THR A 182 -9.19 -5.51 23.87
CA THR A 182 -9.28 -6.43 22.73
C THR A 182 -7.89 -6.84 22.31
N LEU A 183 -7.62 -8.14 22.34
CA LEU A 183 -6.46 -8.77 21.70
C LEU A 183 -6.88 -9.24 20.32
N LYS A 184 -6.06 -8.93 19.31
CA LYS A 184 -6.18 -9.42 17.93
C LYS A 184 -4.88 -10.09 17.55
N MET A 185 -4.98 -11.26 16.94
CA MET A 185 -3.86 -12.01 16.34
C MET A 185 -4.26 -12.39 14.92
N LEU A 186 -3.34 -12.22 13.99
CA LEU A 186 -3.51 -12.56 12.57
C LEU A 186 -2.26 -13.30 12.11
N ASP A 187 -2.46 -14.40 11.43
CA ASP A 187 -1.47 -15.16 10.69
C ASP A 187 -1.87 -15.17 9.22
N LEU A 188 -0.93 -14.92 8.31
CA LEU A 188 -1.18 -14.87 6.87
C LEU A 188 -0.06 -15.59 6.10
N ASP A 189 -0.47 -16.25 5.02
CA ASP A 189 0.43 -16.86 4.04
C ASP A 189 -0.10 -16.59 2.62
N GLU A 190 0.80 -16.31 1.68
CA GLU A 190 0.48 -16.09 0.29
C GLU A 190 1.60 -16.60 -0.62
N THR A 191 1.25 -17.45 -1.56
CA THR A 191 2.10 -17.78 -2.71
C THR A 191 1.41 -17.34 -3.99
N SER A 192 2.11 -16.54 -4.81
CA SER A 192 1.60 -16.05 -6.10
C SER A 192 2.60 -16.37 -7.19
N ASN A 193 2.18 -17.15 -8.21
CA ASN A 193 2.99 -17.52 -9.36
C ASN A 193 2.96 -16.47 -10.46
N GLN A 194 2.81 -15.21 -10.09
CA GLN A 194 2.67 -14.11 -11.03
C GLN A 194 4.01 -13.44 -11.32
N SER A 195 4.09 -12.84 -12.50
CA SER A 195 5.21 -12.03 -12.95
C SER A 195 4.78 -10.56 -13.07
N TYR A 196 5.67 -9.64 -12.71
CA TYR A 196 5.46 -8.22 -13.00
C TYR A 196 6.01 -7.82 -14.39
N VAL A 197 6.59 -8.76 -15.11
CA VAL A 197 7.19 -8.52 -16.43
C VAL A 197 6.09 -8.25 -17.46
N GLY A 198 6.19 -7.10 -18.11
CA GLY A 198 5.31 -6.73 -19.21
C GLY A 198 5.63 -7.49 -20.51
N LEU A 199 4.89 -7.15 -21.57
CA LEU A 199 5.08 -7.69 -22.91
C LEU A 199 5.59 -6.60 -23.85
N SER A 200 6.37 -7.00 -24.87
CA SER A 200 6.59 -6.12 -26.03
C SER A 200 5.25 -5.81 -26.70
N GLN A 201 5.17 -4.68 -27.41
CA GLN A 201 3.94 -4.30 -28.12
C GLN A 201 3.49 -5.36 -29.13
N ALA A 202 4.45 -6.04 -29.75
CA ALA A 202 4.16 -7.12 -30.70
C ALA A 202 3.54 -8.33 -30.01
N SER A 203 4.11 -8.77 -28.88
CA SER A 203 3.60 -9.89 -28.08
C SER A 203 2.25 -9.59 -27.47
N PHE A 204 2.06 -8.36 -26.93
CA PHE A 204 0.78 -7.90 -26.40
C PHE A 204 -0.34 -7.91 -27.46
N ASN A 205 -0.04 -7.40 -28.66
CA ASN A 205 -1.01 -7.39 -29.76
C ASN A 205 -1.38 -8.80 -30.24
N ALA A 206 -0.43 -9.75 -30.15
CA ALA A 206 -0.67 -11.14 -30.53
C ALA A 206 -1.49 -11.89 -29.48
N ASN A 207 -1.16 -11.75 -28.20
CA ASN A 207 -1.86 -12.36 -27.07
C ASN A 207 -1.60 -11.56 -25.79
N PRO A 208 -2.56 -10.74 -25.31
CA PRO A 208 -2.38 -9.92 -24.11
C PRO A 208 -2.32 -10.73 -22.80
N ARG A 209 -2.64 -12.03 -22.84
CA ARG A 209 -2.53 -12.97 -21.71
C ARG A 209 -1.31 -13.88 -21.81
N LEU A 210 -0.35 -13.52 -22.65
CA LEU A 210 0.91 -14.23 -22.77
C LEU A 210 1.84 -13.82 -21.63
N ARG A 211 2.60 -14.78 -21.10
CA ARG A 211 3.83 -14.56 -20.32
C ARG A 211 5.00 -15.18 -21.06
N TYR A 212 6.15 -14.52 -21.04
CA TYR A 212 7.36 -15.10 -21.61
C TYR A 212 7.78 -16.35 -20.86
N GLY A 213 8.32 -17.34 -21.56
CA GLY A 213 8.82 -18.59 -20.97
C GLY A 213 9.82 -18.35 -19.84
N ALA A 214 10.67 -17.33 -19.98
CA ALA A 214 11.61 -16.89 -18.96
C ALA A 214 10.97 -16.59 -17.59
N THR A 215 9.68 -16.21 -17.54
CA THR A 215 8.97 -15.91 -16.28
C THR A 215 8.35 -17.15 -15.60
N ALA A 216 8.65 -18.35 -16.08
CA ALA A 216 8.04 -19.58 -15.55
C ALA A 216 8.43 -19.87 -14.09
N TYR A 217 9.56 -19.35 -13.63
CA TYR A 217 10.03 -19.47 -12.25
C TYR A 217 9.61 -18.28 -11.37
N ASP A 218 9.00 -17.23 -11.95
CA ASP A 218 8.58 -16.06 -11.17
C ASP A 218 7.53 -16.46 -10.14
N LYS A 219 7.82 -16.11 -8.89
CA LYS A 219 7.00 -16.43 -7.73
C LYS A 219 7.17 -15.38 -6.63
N MET A 220 6.09 -14.97 -6.01
CA MET A 220 6.12 -14.21 -4.77
C MET A 220 5.62 -15.10 -3.63
N MET A 221 6.40 -15.17 -2.56
CA MET A 221 6.05 -15.86 -1.32
C MET A 221 6.05 -14.84 -0.19
N ASN A 222 4.93 -14.74 0.52
CA ASN A 222 4.73 -13.82 1.62
C ASN A 222 4.19 -14.59 2.81
N ASP A 223 4.71 -14.29 3.98
CA ASP A 223 4.18 -14.74 5.26
C ASP A 223 4.23 -13.60 6.28
N GLY A 224 3.34 -13.60 7.25
CA GLY A 224 3.34 -12.55 8.26
C GLY A 224 2.45 -12.84 9.45
N GLU A 225 2.89 -12.31 10.58
CA GLU A 225 2.16 -12.37 11.85
C GLU A 225 1.89 -10.96 12.34
N GLN A 226 0.67 -10.72 12.84
CA GLN A 226 0.29 -9.45 13.45
C GLN A 226 -0.36 -9.71 14.81
N THR A 227 0.08 -8.98 15.81
CA THR A 227 -0.53 -8.99 17.13
C THR A 227 -0.80 -7.56 17.57
N SER A 228 -2.01 -7.28 18.06
CA SER A 228 -2.33 -5.98 18.66
C SER A 228 -3.20 -6.12 19.90
N LEU A 229 -2.95 -5.24 20.87
CA LEU A 229 -3.77 -5.05 22.06
C LEU A 229 -4.36 -3.65 22.04
N ILE A 230 -5.69 -3.58 22.04
CA ILE A 230 -6.45 -2.34 22.02
C ILE A 230 -7.17 -2.20 23.36
N TYR A 231 -6.94 -1.11 24.06
CA TYR A 231 -7.71 -0.69 25.23
C TYR A 231 -8.57 0.52 24.85
N LEU A 232 -9.84 0.47 25.24
CA LEU A 232 -10.78 1.58 25.17
C LEU A 232 -11.29 1.88 26.57
N GLY A 233 -11.20 3.13 26.99
CA GLY A 233 -11.79 3.63 28.22
C GLY A 233 -12.84 4.70 27.89
N ASP A 234 -14.11 4.48 28.26
CA ASP A 234 -15.23 5.40 28.00
C ASP A 234 -15.68 6.03 29.29
N PHE A 235 -15.06 7.15 29.67
CA PHE A 235 -15.32 7.89 30.87
C PHE A 235 -16.36 9.01 30.62
N GLU A 236 -17.00 9.50 31.67
CA GLU A 236 -18.08 10.48 31.57
C GLU A 236 -17.70 11.73 30.74
N ASN A 237 -16.45 12.20 30.84
CA ASN A 237 -16.01 13.46 30.22
C ASN A 237 -14.94 13.29 29.15
N PHE A 238 -14.40 12.09 28.98
CA PHE A 238 -13.33 11.81 27.99
C PHE A 238 -13.26 10.33 27.64
N ASN A 239 -12.79 10.06 26.44
CA ASN A 239 -12.49 8.73 25.97
C ASN A 239 -10.99 8.57 25.78
N VAL A 240 -10.47 7.39 26.11
CA VAL A 240 -9.07 7.02 25.90
C VAL A 240 -9.01 5.80 24.99
N LYS A 241 -8.18 5.86 23.99
CA LYS A 241 -7.78 4.68 23.20
C LYS A 241 -6.27 4.48 23.35
N PHE A 242 -5.86 3.28 23.72
CA PHE A 242 -4.48 2.84 23.68
C PHE A 242 -4.37 1.62 22.78
N THR A 243 -3.37 1.59 21.91
CA THR A 243 -3.09 0.44 21.05
C THR A 243 -1.60 0.15 21.09
N SER A 244 -1.23 -1.12 21.33
CA SER A 244 0.13 -1.62 21.12
C SER A 244 0.09 -2.71 20.07
N TRP A 245 1.12 -2.78 19.22
CA TRP A 245 1.19 -3.76 18.14
C TRP A 245 2.61 -4.25 17.90
N GLN A 246 2.68 -5.42 17.28
CA GLN A 246 3.86 -6.00 16.65
C GLN A 246 3.41 -6.69 15.37
N ASN A 247 4.04 -6.32 14.26
CA ASN A 247 3.82 -6.89 12.93
C ASN A 247 5.17 -7.35 12.38
N ASP A 248 5.25 -8.62 12.06
CA ASP A 248 6.39 -9.23 11.38
C ASP A 248 5.92 -9.67 9.99
N TYR A 249 6.68 -9.35 8.96
CA TYR A 249 6.33 -9.66 7.60
C TYR A 249 7.55 -10.08 6.81
N HIS A 250 7.46 -11.18 6.08
CA HIS A 250 8.48 -11.68 5.19
C HIS A 250 7.96 -11.72 3.75
N ARG A 251 8.83 -11.39 2.81
CA ARG A 251 8.57 -11.46 1.38
C ARG A 251 9.79 -11.95 0.64
N ASP A 252 9.65 -13.02 -0.12
CA ASP A 252 10.61 -13.39 -1.17
C ASP A 252 9.96 -13.29 -2.54
N TRP A 253 10.36 -12.28 -3.31
CA TRP A 253 9.97 -12.17 -4.71
C TRP A 253 11.07 -12.72 -5.59
N PHE A 254 10.94 -13.99 -5.91
CA PHE A 254 11.80 -14.68 -6.87
C PHE A 254 11.32 -14.36 -8.27
N LYS A 255 12.19 -13.81 -9.12
CA LYS A 255 11.80 -13.29 -10.42
C LYS A 255 12.95 -13.19 -11.39
N VAL A 256 12.65 -13.26 -12.69
CA VAL A 256 13.60 -12.94 -13.73
C VAL A 256 14.17 -11.52 -13.55
N SER A 257 15.46 -11.36 -13.71
CA SER A 257 16.21 -10.11 -13.61
C SER A 257 16.88 -9.77 -14.94
N ASP A 258 17.84 -10.56 -15.35
CA ASP A 258 18.74 -10.24 -16.45
C ASP A 258 18.90 -11.44 -17.39
N PHE A 259 19.33 -11.15 -18.62
CA PHE A 259 19.66 -12.10 -19.67
C PHE A 259 21.13 -11.93 -20.06
N ASN A 260 21.89 -13.00 -19.99
CA ASN A 260 23.29 -13.01 -20.31
C ASN A 260 23.50 -13.48 -21.78
N ASN A 261 23.39 -12.53 -22.68
CA ASN A 261 23.48 -12.79 -24.14
C ASN A 261 24.88 -13.11 -24.61
N ASP A 262 25.92 -12.60 -23.95
CA ASP A 262 27.31 -12.79 -24.30
C ASP A 262 28.15 -13.07 -23.05
N LYS A 263 28.25 -14.37 -22.71
CA LYS A 263 29.07 -14.85 -21.58
C LYS A 263 30.56 -14.49 -21.70
N GLU A 264 31.04 -14.18 -22.90
CA GLU A 264 32.46 -13.85 -23.12
C GLU A 264 32.76 -12.37 -22.80
N HIS A 265 31.79 -11.46 -22.95
CA HIS A 265 31.96 -10.02 -22.75
C HIS A 265 31.25 -9.48 -21.50
N GLY A 266 30.41 -10.31 -20.83
CA GLY A 266 29.74 -9.95 -19.57
C GLY A 266 28.66 -8.88 -19.75
N GLU A 267 28.13 -8.72 -20.95
CA GLU A 267 26.96 -7.87 -21.18
C GLU A 267 25.70 -8.59 -20.68
N GLN A 268 25.02 -7.96 -19.74
CA GLN A 268 23.73 -8.39 -19.21
C GLN A 268 22.68 -7.38 -19.66
N ASP A 269 21.59 -7.86 -20.24
CA ASP A 269 20.43 -7.05 -20.59
C ASP A 269 19.34 -7.25 -19.51
N ASP A 270 18.96 -6.21 -18.81
CA ASP A 270 17.75 -6.22 -17.97
C ASP A 270 16.53 -6.59 -18.82
N ILE A 271 15.59 -7.33 -18.27
CA ILE A 271 14.35 -7.74 -18.97
C ILE A 271 13.59 -6.56 -19.57
N ASN A 272 13.60 -5.39 -18.92
CA ASN A 272 12.92 -4.20 -19.43
C ASN A 272 13.69 -3.58 -20.61
N GLU A 273 15.01 -3.66 -20.63
CA GLU A 273 15.83 -3.24 -21.78
C GLU A 273 15.53 -4.13 -22.98
N LEU A 274 15.47 -5.45 -22.82
CA LEU A 274 15.07 -6.35 -23.91
C LEU A 274 13.67 -6.04 -24.45
N ILE A 275 12.70 -5.76 -23.58
CA ILE A 275 11.36 -5.37 -24.00
C ILE A 275 11.39 -4.03 -24.75
N SER A 276 12.16 -3.06 -24.26
CA SER A 276 12.35 -1.76 -24.93
C SER A 276 12.99 -1.92 -26.30
N ASP A 277 14.03 -2.72 -26.42
CA ASP A 277 14.73 -2.99 -27.66
C ASP A 277 13.83 -3.72 -28.67
N ALA A 278 13.05 -4.69 -28.23
CA ALA A 278 12.04 -5.34 -29.06
C ALA A 278 11.01 -4.32 -29.59
N ASN A 279 10.55 -3.40 -28.75
CA ASN A 279 9.65 -2.31 -29.13
C ASN A 279 10.29 -1.33 -30.11
N ASN A 280 11.61 -1.14 -30.04
CA ASN A 280 12.40 -0.33 -30.98
C ASN A 280 12.80 -1.08 -32.26
N GLY A 281 12.31 -2.32 -32.43
CA GLY A 281 12.47 -3.11 -33.64
C GLY A 281 13.66 -4.07 -33.65
N SER A 282 14.30 -4.35 -32.51
CA SER A 282 15.33 -5.38 -32.40
C SER A 282 14.72 -6.78 -32.55
N ALA A 283 14.97 -7.42 -33.70
CA ALA A 283 14.54 -8.79 -33.95
C ALA A 283 15.24 -9.80 -33.02
N ASN A 284 16.46 -9.50 -32.58
CA ASN A 284 17.21 -10.34 -31.66
C ASN A 284 16.60 -10.32 -30.27
N ALA A 285 16.30 -9.13 -29.74
CA ALA A 285 15.63 -8.97 -28.44
C ALA A 285 14.26 -9.67 -28.43
N GLN A 286 13.46 -9.48 -29.48
CA GLN A 286 12.17 -10.18 -29.59
C GLN A 286 12.35 -11.71 -29.65
N ALA A 287 13.35 -12.22 -30.38
CA ALA A 287 13.61 -13.65 -30.48
C ALA A 287 14.09 -14.27 -29.15
N ILE A 288 14.83 -13.53 -28.33
CA ILE A 288 15.19 -13.94 -26.97
C ILE A 288 13.92 -14.03 -26.08
N LEU A 289 13.10 -12.99 -26.10
CA LEU A 289 11.84 -12.95 -25.34
C LEU A 289 10.89 -14.08 -25.74
N ASP A 290 10.83 -14.41 -27.04
CA ASP A 290 9.99 -15.49 -27.57
C ASP A 290 10.56 -16.91 -27.34
N GLY A 291 11.74 -17.01 -26.70
CA GLY A 291 12.40 -18.29 -26.45
C GLY A 291 12.97 -18.96 -27.70
N GLN A 292 13.30 -18.19 -28.74
CA GLN A 292 13.82 -18.70 -30.00
C GLN A 292 15.37 -18.72 -30.08
N LEU A 293 16.00 -18.10 -29.08
CA LEU A 293 17.45 -18.06 -28.96
C LEU A 293 17.90 -18.63 -27.61
N PRO A 294 19.05 -19.35 -27.60
CA PRO A 294 19.61 -19.82 -26.34
C PRO A 294 20.24 -18.65 -25.58
N VAL A 295 19.93 -18.57 -24.29
CA VAL A 295 20.45 -17.53 -23.40
C VAL A 295 20.46 -18.03 -21.96
N GLU A 296 21.43 -17.58 -21.15
CA GLU A 296 21.39 -17.78 -19.70
C GLU A 296 20.53 -16.67 -19.09
N ILE A 297 19.61 -17.07 -18.22
CA ILE A 297 18.69 -16.16 -17.53
C ILE A 297 19.10 -16.10 -16.07
N GLU A 298 19.22 -14.88 -15.52
CA GLU A 298 19.42 -14.63 -14.11
C GLU A 298 18.06 -14.39 -13.43
N TYR A 299 17.84 -15.08 -12.32
CA TYR A 299 16.70 -14.90 -11.43
C TYR A 299 17.18 -14.35 -10.10
N LYS A 300 16.42 -13.43 -9.54
CA LYS A 300 16.73 -12.72 -8.31
C LYS A 300 15.74 -13.06 -7.20
N HIS A 301 16.24 -13.51 -6.05
CA HIS A 301 15.50 -13.52 -4.80
C HIS A 301 15.47 -12.12 -4.21
N ASN A 302 14.36 -11.40 -4.36
CA ASN A 302 14.17 -10.12 -3.70
C ASN A 302 13.60 -10.35 -2.30
N ASN A 303 14.40 -10.99 -1.46
CA ASN A 303 14.04 -11.47 -0.14
C ASN A 303 14.20 -10.35 0.90
N ARG A 304 13.11 -10.08 1.66
CA ARG A 304 13.05 -9.02 2.67
C ARG A 304 12.25 -9.44 3.88
N TYR A 305 12.80 -9.13 5.04
CA TYR A 305 12.14 -9.24 6.34
C TYR A 305 11.85 -7.83 6.85
N TYR A 306 10.63 -7.62 7.33
CA TYR A 306 10.17 -6.35 7.86
C TYR A 306 9.64 -6.54 9.27
N THR A 307 9.87 -5.54 10.12
CA THR A 307 9.24 -5.41 11.41
C THR A 307 8.59 -4.04 11.53
N ASN A 308 7.48 -3.97 12.24
CA ASN A 308 6.77 -2.73 12.55
C ASN A 308 6.10 -2.92 13.91
N GLU A 309 6.60 -2.26 14.93
CA GLU A 309 6.11 -2.39 16.30
C GLU A 309 6.00 -1.04 16.99
N GLY A 310 5.12 -0.94 17.99
CA GLY A 310 4.96 0.29 18.73
C GLY A 310 3.73 0.35 19.59
N TYR A 311 3.46 1.55 20.05
CA TYR A 311 2.25 1.88 20.77
C TYR A 311 1.77 3.30 20.44
N GLN A 312 0.48 3.49 20.57
CA GLN A 312 -0.15 4.79 20.41
C GLN A 312 -1.28 4.96 21.43
N PHE A 313 -1.53 6.20 21.81
CA PHE A 313 -2.72 6.52 22.57
C PHE A 313 -3.37 7.82 22.07
N SER A 314 -4.68 7.94 22.28
CA SER A 314 -5.41 9.17 22.08
C SER A 314 -6.40 9.40 23.20
N ILE A 315 -6.65 10.69 23.48
CA ILE A 315 -7.66 11.16 24.41
C ILE A 315 -8.59 12.09 23.64
N ASN A 316 -9.90 11.81 23.73
CA ASN A 316 -10.93 12.66 23.16
C ASN A 316 -11.79 13.23 24.28
N THR A 317 -12.06 14.53 24.27
CA THR A 317 -12.89 15.20 25.28
C THR A 317 -13.66 16.37 24.67
N SER A 318 -14.89 16.58 25.08
CA SER A 318 -15.69 17.72 24.68
C SER A 318 -15.78 18.73 25.85
N LEU A 319 -15.36 19.96 25.58
CA LEU A 319 -15.32 21.06 26.56
C LEU A 319 -16.00 22.30 25.96
N ASP A 320 -17.25 22.56 26.39
CA ASP A 320 -18.08 23.65 25.87
C ASP A 320 -18.24 23.55 24.34
N ILE A 321 -17.64 24.47 23.57
CA ILE A 321 -17.69 24.46 22.10
C ILE A 321 -16.57 23.60 21.46
N HIS A 322 -15.65 23.05 22.25
CA HIS A 322 -14.45 22.38 21.78
C HIS A 322 -14.61 20.86 21.87
N ASP A 323 -14.34 20.16 20.75
CA ASP A 323 -14.08 18.72 20.69
C ASP A 323 -12.60 18.50 20.43
N LEU A 324 -11.88 18.15 21.49
CA LEU A 324 -10.43 18.03 21.50
C LEU A 324 -10.00 16.58 21.35
N THR A 325 -9.06 16.34 20.45
CA THR A 325 -8.32 15.07 20.32
C THR A 325 -6.85 15.33 20.51
N LEU A 326 -6.25 14.65 21.48
CA LEU A 326 -4.80 14.59 21.69
C LEU A 326 -4.32 13.20 21.38
N GLY A 327 -3.21 13.06 20.65
CA GLY A 327 -2.62 11.76 20.35
C GLY A 327 -1.12 11.75 20.42
N TYR A 328 -0.61 10.54 20.64
CA TYR A 328 0.81 10.22 20.71
C TYR A 328 1.04 8.86 20.08
N ARG A 329 2.13 8.70 19.33
CA ARG A 329 2.60 7.42 18.82
C ARG A 329 4.11 7.33 18.97
N ASP A 330 4.58 6.16 19.35
CA ASP A 330 5.99 5.78 19.38
C ASP A 330 6.12 4.43 18.72
N MET A 331 7.02 4.31 17.74
CA MET A 331 7.17 3.10 16.95
C MET A 331 8.57 2.92 16.41
N GLU A 332 8.90 1.68 16.13
CA GLU A 332 10.11 1.27 15.42
C GLU A 332 9.73 0.44 14.20
N ASP A 333 10.48 0.60 13.12
CA ASP A 333 10.36 -0.25 11.95
C ASP A 333 11.70 -0.61 11.32
N SER A 334 11.73 -1.72 10.59
CA SER A 334 12.95 -2.14 9.90
C SER A 334 12.67 -2.88 8.59
N GLU A 335 13.58 -2.74 7.62
CA GLU A 335 13.70 -3.55 6.41
C GLU A 335 15.07 -4.23 6.39
N SER A 336 15.08 -5.55 6.49
CA SER A 336 16.27 -6.37 6.25
C SER A 336 16.21 -6.99 4.87
N ARG A 337 17.04 -6.53 3.94
CA ARG A 337 17.11 -7.01 2.57
C ARG A 337 18.26 -8.00 2.41
N ILE A 338 17.93 -9.17 1.84
CA ILE A 338 18.85 -10.25 1.54
C ILE A 338 18.54 -10.72 0.13
N GLN A 339 19.41 -10.46 -0.85
CA GLN A 339 19.18 -10.86 -2.24
C GLN A 339 20.24 -11.86 -2.67
N ALA A 340 19.79 -12.89 -3.40
CA ALA A 340 20.61 -13.88 -4.03
C ALA A 340 20.16 -14.08 -5.47
N HIS A 341 20.99 -14.68 -6.28
CA HIS A 341 20.72 -14.95 -7.69
C HIS A 341 20.86 -16.43 -7.97
N GLU A 342 20.02 -16.95 -8.85
CA GLU A 342 20.09 -18.26 -9.45
C GLU A 342 19.96 -18.12 -10.95
N TYR A 343 20.37 -19.14 -11.69
CA TYR A 343 20.41 -19.11 -13.15
C TYR A 343 19.64 -20.28 -13.76
N ALA A 344 19.11 -20.08 -14.96
CA ALA A 344 18.63 -21.15 -15.81
C ALA A 344 19.06 -20.89 -17.26
N ASP A 345 19.31 -21.95 -18.04
CA ASP A 345 19.54 -21.85 -19.48
C ASP A 345 18.21 -21.98 -20.23
N GLN A 346 17.90 -21.01 -21.07
CA GLN A 346 16.87 -21.11 -22.10
C GLN A 346 17.48 -21.76 -23.35
N ALA A 347 16.87 -22.80 -23.86
CA ALA A 347 17.24 -23.41 -25.14
C ALA A 347 16.55 -22.70 -26.32
N ALA A 348 16.99 -22.97 -27.54
CA ALA A 348 16.43 -22.38 -28.77
C ALA A 348 14.96 -22.82 -29.06
N ASP A 349 14.43 -23.78 -28.34
CA ASP A 349 13.01 -24.19 -28.40
C ASP A 349 12.17 -23.59 -27.28
N GLY A 350 12.76 -22.69 -26.47
CA GLY A 350 12.13 -22.01 -25.36
C GLY A 350 12.01 -22.83 -24.07
N SER A 351 12.54 -24.07 -24.06
CA SER A 351 12.59 -24.86 -22.82
C SER A 351 13.63 -24.29 -21.85
N LEU A 352 13.38 -24.42 -20.54
CA LEU A 352 14.27 -23.97 -19.47
C LEU A 352 14.94 -25.16 -18.78
N SER A 353 16.24 -25.00 -18.45
CA SER A 353 16.92 -25.91 -17.54
C SER A 353 16.39 -25.79 -16.11
N ALA A 354 16.71 -26.74 -15.23
CA ALA A 354 16.56 -26.53 -13.80
C ALA A 354 17.45 -25.37 -13.32
N LEU A 355 17.04 -24.70 -12.23
CA LEU A 355 17.80 -23.64 -11.59
C LEU A 355 19.15 -24.16 -11.07
N TYR A 356 20.19 -23.34 -11.19
CA TYR A 356 21.56 -23.65 -10.75
C TYR A 356 22.33 -22.40 -10.29
N GLY A 357 23.51 -22.60 -9.74
CA GLY A 357 24.51 -21.54 -9.58
C GLY A 357 24.13 -20.46 -8.58
N TYR A 358 23.62 -20.86 -7.41
CA TYR A 358 23.30 -19.87 -6.38
C TYR A 358 24.49 -18.96 -6.07
N VAL A 359 24.33 -17.65 -6.34
CA VAL A 359 25.32 -16.61 -6.05
C VAL A 359 24.85 -15.78 -4.88
N GLY A 360 25.69 -15.67 -3.88
CA GLY A 360 25.42 -14.90 -2.68
C GLY A 360 25.49 -13.40 -2.90
N LEU A 361 25.27 -12.69 -1.87
CA LEU A 361 24.89 -11.29 -1.75
C LEU A 361 26.06 -10.34 -1.72
N SER A 362 25.92 -9.18 -2.37
CA SER A 362 26.89 -8.10 -2.23
C SER A 362 26.25 -6.73 -2.15
N GLY A 363 26.92 -5.79 -1.49
CA GLY A 363 26.64 -4.36 -1.54
C GLY A 363 25.18 -3.99 -1.22
N SER A 364 24.48 -3.38 -2.15
CA SER A 364 23.10 -2.93 -1.99
C SER A 364 22.10 -4.07 -1.75
N ASN A 365 22.49 -5.30 -2.08
CA ASN A 365 21.66 -6.49 -1.92
C ASN A 365 21.68 -7.06 -0.50
N ASN A 366 22.61 -6.64 0.34
CA ASN A 366 22.72 -7.02 1.75
C ASN A 366 22.67 -5.76 2.62
N ARG A 367 21.47 -5.36 3.02
CA ARG A 367 21.26 -4.12 3.79
C ARG A 367 20.28 -4.31 4.94
N LEU A 368 20.36 -3.41 5.89
CA LEU A 368 19.37 -3.20 6.95
C LEU A 368 19.08 -1.71 7.04
N ARG A 369 17.83 -1.36 6.94
CA ARG A 369 17.29 -0.04 7.24
C ARG A 369 16.47 -0.14 8.50
N GLU A 370 16.63 0.80 9.40
CA GLU A 370 15.94 0.87 10.69
C GLU A 370 15.45 2.29 10.91
N SER A 371 14.32 2.43 11.56
CA SER A 371 13.78 3.72 11.96
C SER A 371 13.17 3.63 13.35
N SER A 372 13.28 4.72 14.12
CA SER A 372 12.48 4.97 15.32
C SER A 372 11.78 6.31 15.15
N ALA A 373 10.50 6.37 15.48
CA ALA A 373 9.68 7.55 15.23
C ALA A 373 8.74 7.84 16.40
N THR A 374 8.68 9.11 16.79
CA THR A 374 7.75 9.63 17.80
C THR A 374 6.90 10.71 17.17
N SER A 375 5.59 10.63 17.35
CA SER A 375 4.67 11.64 16.83
C SER A 375 3.64 12.09 17.87
N TYR A 376 3.28 13.38 17.77
CA TYR A 376 2.25 14.02 18.58
C TYR A 376 1.25 14.70 17.66
N TYR A 377 -0.04 14.62 17.98
CA TYR A 377 -1.03 15.43 17.29
C TYR A 377 -2.06 16.02 18.24
N LEU A 378 -2.57 17.17 17.83
CA LEU A 378 -3.67 17.88 18.47
C LEU A 378 -4.67 18.24 17.38
N GLN A 379 -5.94 17.93 17.61
CA GLN A 379 -7.04 18.40 16.80
C GLN A 379 -8.11 19.01 17.70
N ASP A 380 -8.65 20.17 17.31
CA ASP A 380 -9.74 20.86 17.98
C ASP A 380 -10.83 21.18 16.96
N THR A 381 -12.03 20.66 17.17
CA THR A 381 -13.21 21.03 16.41
C THR A 381 -14.13 21.88 17.26
N MET A 382 -14.29 23.15 16.86
CA MET A 382 -15.10 24.15 17.56
C MET A 382 -16.49 24.27 16.95
N ASP A 383 -17.54 24.10 17.78
CA ASP A 383 -18.95 24.22 17.39
C ASP A 383 -19.51 25.60 17.70
N PHE A 384 -19.81 26.39 16.66
CA PHE A 384 -20.48 27.69 16.73
C PHE A 384 -21.93 27.61 16.20
N GLY A 385 -22.56 26.45 16.31
CA GLY A 385 -23.93 26.15 15.86
C GLY A 385 -24.00 25.78 14.39
N LYS A 386 -24.01 26.75 13.46
CA LYS A 386 -24.00 26.49 12.02
C LYS A 386 -22.59 26.42 11.41
N LEU A 387 -21.59 26.89 12.14
CA LEU A 387 -20.21 26.92 11.71
C LEU A 387 -19.38 26.01 12.61
N TYR A 388 -18.70 25.05 12.02
CA TYR A 388 -17.71 24.22 12.68
C TYR A 388 -16.33 24.55 12.12
N ILE A 389 -15.36 24.76 13.00
CA ILE A 389 -13.96 25.02 12.63
C ILE A 389 -13.09 23.95 13.25
N THR A 390 -12.32 23.27 12.42
CA THR A 390 -11.34 22.26 12.86
C THR A 390 -9.93 22.79 12.65
N LEU A 391 -9.12 22.77 13.69
CA LEU A 391 -7.69 23.03 13.65
C LEU A 391 -6.94 21.76 13.98
N GLY A 392 -5.90 21.47 13.25
CA GLY A 392 -5.06 20.31 13.48
C GLY A 392 -3.57 20.68 13.43
N TYR A 393 -2.79 19.99 14.24
CA TYR A 393 -1.33 20.09 14.28
C TYR A 393 -0.73 18.73 14.57
N ARG A 394 0.34 18.37 13.86
CA ARG A 394 1.10 17.15 14.07
C ARG A 394 2.60 17.44 14.02
N SER A 395 3.36 16.80 14.90
CA SER A 395 4.83 16.76 14.90
C SER A 395 5.28 15.32 14.75
N GLU A 396 6.25 15.11 13.90
CA GLU A 396 6.92 13.84 13.62
C GLU A 396 8.42 14.02 13.86
N ASP A 397 8.99 13.29 14.80
CA ASP A 397 10.42 13.20 15.04
C ASP A 397 10.86 11.78 14.73
N TYR A 398 11.79 11.58 13.79
CA TYR A 398 12.22 10.24 13.41
C TYR A 398 13.69 10.15 13.05
N ASP A 399 14.30 9.07 13.52
CA ASP A 399 15.66 8.68 13.21
C ASP A 399 15.67 7.56 12.16
N GLN A 400 16.62 7.61 11.24
CA GLN A 400 16.81 6.60 10.22
C GLN A 400 18.26 6.12 10.18
N ARG A 401 18.49 4.81 10.13
CA ARG A 401 19.81 4.22 9.99
C ARG A 401 19.86 3.26 8.83
N HIS A 402 20.90 3.39 7.99
CA HIS A 402 21.14 2.51 6.85
C HIS A 402 22.49 1.83 6.97
N ARG A 403 22.47 0.52 7.07
CA ARG A 403 23.67 -0.33 7.08
C ARG A 403 23.71 -1.22 5.85
N ARG A 404 24.89 -1.32 5.24
CA ARG A 404 25.18 -2.26 4.15
C ARG A 404 26.40 -3.08 4.51
N TRP A 405 26.41 -4.32 4.08
CA TRP A 405 27.55 -5.23 4.22
C TRP A 405 28.04 -5.64 2.84
N GLY A 406 29.33 -6.01 2.76
CA GLY A 406 29.92 -6.55 1.55
C GLY A 406 29.39 -7.96 1.24
N GLU A 407 30.07 -8.63 0.30
CA GLU A 407 29.69 -9.96 -0.14
C GLU A 407 29.49 -10.93 1.03
N GLY A 408 28.38 -11.64 1.02
CA GLY A 408 28.09 -12.75 1.90
C GLY A 408 28.53 -14.06 1.26
N ALA A 409 29.13 -14.95 2.03
CA ALA A 409 29.60 -16.21 1.50
C ALA A 409 28.54 -17.32 1.59
N GLY A 410 28.22 -17.95 0.45
CA GLY A 410 27.67 -19.29 0.37
C GLY A 410 26.15 -19.43 0.24
N PRO A 411 25.69 -20.67 0.01
CA PRO A 411 24.31 -20.99 -0.36
C PRO A 411 23.30 -20.88 0.79
N ASN A 412 23.74 -20.57 1.99
CA ASN A 412 22.84 -20.30 3.10
C ASN A 412 22.51 -18.81 3.13
N LEU A 413 21.25 -18.45 3.07
CA LEU A 413 20.67 -17.11 3.10
C LEU A 413 21.07 -16.24 4.32
N THR A 414 21.80 -16.78 5.27
CA THR A 414 22.42 -16.07 6.39
C THR A 414 23.71 -15.39 5.95
N ALA A 415 23.58 -14.22 5.31
CA ALA A 415 24.71 -13.33 5.10
C ALA A 415 25.33 -12.97 6.45
N VAL A 416 26.63 -13.21 6.59
CA VAL A 416 27.35 -12.86 7.82
C VAL A 416 27.52 -11.34 7.87
N ARG A 417 26.68 -10.67 8.63
CA ARG A 417 26.70 -9.21 8.84
C ARG A 417 27.69 -8.84 9.94
N VAL A 418 28.97 -8.95 9.69
CA VAL A 418 30.02 -8.71 10.71
C VAL A 418 30.46 -7.25 10.70
N THR A 419 30.95 -6.75 9.56
CA THR A 419 31.44 -5.37 9.44
C THR A 419 30.71 -4.67 8.32
N SER A 420 30.01 -3.58 8.62
CA SER A 420 29.32 -2.81 7.60
C SER A 420 30.32 -2.07 6.71
N VAL A 421 30.09 -2.08 5.41
CA VAL A 421 30.82 -1.25 4.43
C VAL A 421 30.22 0.14 4.31
N ARG A 422 28.99 0.32 4.79
CA ARG A 422 28.29 1.60 4.92
C ARG A 422 27.46 1.59 6.19
N ASP A 423 27.53 2.69 6.94
CA ASP A 423 26.67 2.95 8.11
C ASP A 423 26.35 4.43 8.13
N THR A 424 25.14 4.80 7.77
CA THR A 424 24.69 6.19 7.74
C THR A 424 23.50 6.37 8.67
N PHE A 425 23.43 7.53 9.31
CA PHE A 425 22.38 7.89 10.25
C PHE A 425 21.86 9.29 9.89
N ALA A 426 20.55 9.49 9.99
CA ALA A 426 19.88 10.75 9.80
C ALA A 426 18.80 10.93 10.88
N THR A 427 18.67 12.14 11.39
CA THR A 427 17.58 12.57 12.27
C THR A 427 16.78 13.62 11.54
N ASN A 428 15.47 13.47 11.54
CA ASN A 428 14.54 14.36 10.86
C ASN A 428 13.44 14.78 11.84
N ASP A 429 13.02 16.02 11.73
CA ASP A 429 11.84 16.56 12.39
C ASP A 429 10.95 17.25 11.36
N HIS A 430 9.65 17.03 11.48
CA HIS A 430 8.67 17.63 10.57
C HIS A 430 7.37 17.95 11.28
N THR A 431 6.75 19.07 10.90
CA THR A 431 5.46 19.48 11.43
C THR A 431 4.46 19.72 10.32
N THR A 432 3.22 19.30 10.54
CA THR A 432 2.11 19.54 9.62
C THR A 432 0.95 20.19 10.35
N SER A 433 0.25 21.07 9.65
CA SER A 433 -0.93 21.75 10.16
C SER A 433 -2.14 21.54 9.26
N SER A 434 -3.33 21.70 9.84
CA SER A 434 -4.56 21.66 9.06
C SER A 434 -5.58 22.66 9.58
N PHE A 435 -6.44 23.10 8.65
CA PHE A 435 -7.59 23.95 8.90
C PHE A 435 -8.79 23.41 8.14
N GLY A 436 -9.92 23.21 8.82
CA GLY A 436 -11.19 22.83 8.23
C GLY A 436 -12.29 23.77 8.67
N ALA A 437 -13.24 24.06 7.79
CA ALA A 437 -14.46 24.78 8.12
C ALA A 437 -15.65 24.14 7.41
N THR A 438 -16.72 23.89 8.14
CA THR A 438 -18.01 23.52 7.58
C THR A 438 -19.07 24.50 8.02
N TYR A 439 -19.95 24.92 7.10
CA TYR A 439 -21.00 25.86 7.37
C TYR A 439 -22.36 25.34 6.85
N ASP A 440 -23.30 25.13 7.76
CA ASP A 440 -24.66 24.70 7.45
C ASP A 440 -25.47 25.88 6.88
N LEU A 441 -25.45 26.01 5.54
CA LEU A 441 -26.21 27.04 4.83
C LEU A 441 -27.72 26.86 5.03
N SER A 442 -28.16 25.60 5.04
CA SER A 442 -29.53 25.17 5.35
C SER A 442 -29.51 23.79 5.99
N ASP A 443 -30.68 23.28 6.37
CA ASP A 443 -30.80 21.92 6.94
C ASP A 443 -30.28 20.80 6.00
N ASN A 444 -30.22 21.10 4.70
CA ASN A 444 -29.87 20.13 3.66
C ASN A 444 -28.55 20.45 2.92
N VAL A 445 -28.00 21.65 3.12
CA VAL A 445 -26.81 22.12 2.37
C VAL A 445 -25.72 22.56 3.32
N THR A 446 -24.55 21.91 3.22
CA THR A 446 -23.35 22.25 3.97
C THR A 446 -22.24 22.69 3.00
N LEU A 447 -21.63 23.82 3.28
CA LEU A 447 -20.41 24.30 2.61
C LEU A 447 -19.18 23.76 3.35
N VAL A 448 -18.14 23.36 2.63
CA VAL A 448 -16.90 22.82 3.18
C VAL A 448 -15.70 23.57 2.61
N ALA A 449 -14.76 23.93 3.47
CA ALA A 449 -13.44 24.43 3.08
C ALA A 449 -12.37 23.75 3.92
N GLY A 450 -11.24 23.42 3.31
CA GLY A 450 -10.16 22.73 3.99
C GLY A 450 -8.79 23.11 3.44
N PHE A 451 -7.82 23.10 4.34
CA PHE A 451 -6.40 23.16 4.03
C PHE A 451 -5.66 22.15 4.92
N HIS A 452 -4.70 21.42 4.38
CA HIS A 452 -3.79 20.62 5.19
C HIS A 452 -2.43 20.46 4.52
N GLU A 453 -1.42 20.43 5.35
CA GLU A 453 -0.07 20.04 4.98
C GLU A 453 0.06 18.52 5.12
N GLY A 454 0.49 17.85 4.05
CA GLY A 454 0.79 16.43 4.04
C GLY A 454 2.28 16.18 3.89
N MET A 455 2.75 15.06 4.43
CA MET A 455 4.13 14.63 4.25
C MET A 455 4.21 13.13 3.96
N THR A 456 5.35 12.72 3.39
CA THR A 456 5.76 11.31 3.32
C THR A 456 7.24 11.23 3.62
N PRO A 457 7.66 10.49 4.68
CA PRO A 457 9.08 10.30 4.99
C PRO A 457 9.79 9.63 3.82
N MET A 458 10.98 10.15 3.50
CA MET A 458 11.86 9.55 2.51
C MET A 458 13.13 9.05 3.19
N PHE A 459 13.57 7.85 2.82
CA PHE A 459 14.76 7.29 3.41
C PHE A 459 16.02 7.90 2.78
N GLY A 460 16.76 8.67 3.58
CA GLY A 460 18.01 9.32 3.14
C GLY A 460 17.84 10.59 2.32
N ALA A 461 16.66 11.19 2.31
CA ALA A 461 16.33 12.48 1.70
C ALA A 461 15.33 13.25 2.57
N ASP A 462 15.14 14.54 2.29
CA ASP A 462 14.08 15.32 2.91
C ASP A 462 12.70 14.71 2.59
N PRO A 463 11.72 14.80 3.52
CA PRO A 463 10.38 14.31 3.26
C PRO A 463 9.75 15.01 2.05
N GLU A 464 8.95 14.26 1.31
CA GLU A 464 8.05 14.90 0.35
C GLU A 464 6.92 15.60 1.09
N GLU A 465 6.52 16.75 0.57
CA GLU A 465 5.50 17.60 1.17
C GLU A 465 4.40 17.94 0.16
N ALA A 466 3.21 18.21 0.66
CA ALA A 466 2.11 18.73 -0.14
C ALA A 466 1.27 19.73 0.66
N ASN A 467 0.92 20.85 0.03
CA ASN A 467 -0.08 21.79 0.50
C ASN A 467 -1.39 21.53 -0.22
N ASN A 468 -2.39 21.02 0.51
CA ASN A 468 -3.66 20.61 -0.05
C ASN A 468 -4.77 21.59 0.35
N THR A 469 -5.51 22.08 -0.63
CA THR A 469 -6.69 22.94 -0.43
C THR A 469 -7.92 22.29 -1.03
N GLU A 470 -9.05 22.38 -0.35
CA GLU A 470 -10.32 21.87 -0.85
C GLU A 470 -11.48 22.82 -0.56
N LEU A 471 -12.42 22.88 -1.51
CA LEU A 471 -13.68 23.59 -1.37
C LEU A 471 -14.81 22.70 -1.85
N GLY A 472 -15.89 22.59 -1.10
CA GLY A 472 -16.97 21.70 -1.46
C GLY A 472 -18.34 22.12 -0.99
N VAL A 473 -19.33 21.44 -1.55
CA VAL A 473 -20.72 21.55 -1.19
C VAL A 473 -21.28 20.14 -1.02
N ARG A 474 -21.98 19.91 0.08
CA ARG A 474 -22.75 18.69 0.36
C ARG A 474 -24.23 19.00 0.40
N TYR A 475 -25.02 18.16 -0.24
CA TYR A 475 -26.48 18.18 -0.16
C TYR A 475 -26.96 16.83 0.36
N LEU A 476 -27.74 16.85 1.43
CA LEU A 476 -28.33 15.66 2.03
C LEU A 476 -29.82 15.89 2.29
N GLU A 477 -30.69 15.10 1.65
CA GLU A 477 -32.12 15.11 1.90
C GLU A 477 -32.71 13.70 1.80
N GLY A 478 -33.21 13.18 2.89
CA GLY A 478 -33.76 11.82 2.95
C GLY A 478 -32.72 10.77 2.54
N THR A 479 -32.93 10.10 1.43
CA THR A 479 -31.99 9.09 0.86
C THR A 479 -31.08 9.66 -0.23
N THR A 480 -31.18 10.95 -0.52
CA THR A 480 -30.35 11.61 -1.54
C THR A 480 -29.15 12.26 -0.89
N ASN A 481 -27.94 11.86 -1.32
CA ASN A 481 -26.67 12.48 -0.97
C ASN A 481 -25.98 12.92 -2.27
N LEU A 482 -25.58 14.19 -2.37
CA LEU A 482 -24.80 14.73 -3.47
C LEU A 482 -23.64 15.56 -2.92
N GLU A 483 -22.45 15.35 -3.44
CA GLU A 483 -21.24 16.06 -3.04
C GLU A 483 -20.47 16.54 -4.27
N VAL A 484 -19.97 17.77 -4.19
CA VAL A 484 -19.10 18.37 -5.20
C VAL A 484 -17.92 18.99 -4.45
N PHE A 485 -16.70 18.59 -4.81
CA PHE A 485 -15.47 19.13 -4.25
C PHE A 485 -14.51 19.53 -5.37
N TYR A 486 -13.94 20.73 -5.25
CA TYR A 486 -12.74 21.13 -5.96
C TYR A 486 -11.55 20.95 -4.99
N PHE A 487 -10.44 20.44 -5.50
CA PHE A 487 -9.19 20.30 -4.75
C PHE A 487 -8.02 20.83 -5.58
N ALA A 488 -7.02 21.34 -4.86
CA ALA A 488 -5.72 21.74 -5.41
C ALA A 488 -4.62 21.33 -4.44
N SER A 489 -3.55 20.76 -4.96
CA SER A 489 -2.39 20.29 -4.19
C SER A 489 -1.11 20.79 -4.84
N GLU A 490 -0.25 21.42 -4.05
CA GLU A 490 1.09 21.84 -4.44
C GLU A 490 2.11 20.91 -3.79
N TYR A 491 2.80 20.12 -4.62
CA TYR A 491 3.83 19.18 -4.18
C TYR A 491 5.21 19.79 -4.25
N SER A 492 6.02 19.54 -3.22
CA SER A 492 7.43 19.90 -3.15
C SER A 492 8.28 18.72 -2.67
N ASN A 493 9.59 18.81 -2.91
CA ASN A 493 10.55 17.77 -2.56
C ASN A 493 10.21 16.38 -3.11
N LEU A 494 9.52 16.33 -4.27
CA LEU A 494 9.23 15.04 -4.91
C LEU A 494 10.53 14.27 -5.09
N ALA A 495 10.57 13.07 -4.53
CA ALA A 495 11.75 12.23 -4.56
C ALA A 495 11.67 11.22 -5.69
N ALA A 496 12.82 10.97 -6.32
CA ALA A 496 12.99 9.91 -7.30
C ALA A 496 14.23 9.08 -6.95
N GLU A 497 14.15 7.78 -7.16
CA GLU A 497 15.34 6.93 -7.12
C GLU A 497 16.18 7.19 -8.36
N CYS A 498 17.50 7.20 -8.17
CA CYS A 498 18.43 7.27 -9.27
C CYS A 498 18.37 5.97 -10.09
N THR A 499 17.92 6.09 -11.32
CA THR A 499 17.93 5.03 -12.32
C THR A 499 18.85 5.44 -13.47
N LEU A 500 19.21 4.52 -14.37
CA LEU A 500 19.97 4.81 -15.59
C LEU A 500 19.34 5.93 -16.44
N VAL A 501 18.07 6.21 -16.27
CA VAL A 501 17.31 7.25 -16.98
C VAL A 501 17.37 8.60 -16.26
N SER A 502 17.81 8.67 -15.03
CA SER A 502 17.74 9.89 -14.19
C SER A 502 18.90 10.89 -14.39
N GLY A 503 19.82 10.66 -15.35
CA GLY A 503 20.83 11.64 -15.82
C GLY A 503 21.86 12.11 -14.78
N VAL A 504 22.36 13.33 -14.96
CA VAL A 504 23.59 13.85 -14.33
C VAL A 504 23.51 14.02 -12.80
N ALA A 505 22.31 14.11 -12.21
CA ALA A 505 22.11 14.28 -10.77
C ALA A 505 22.47 13.03 -9.95
N CYS A 506 22.60 11.88 -10.58
CA CYS A 506 22.77 10.57 -9.94
C CYS A 506 24.22 10.07 -9.96
N ASN A 507 25.21 10.94 -9.86
CA ASN A 507 26.62 10.61 -9.91
C ASN A 507 26.98 9.31 -9.17
N ALA A 508 27.11 8.22 -9.90
CA ALA A 508 27.75 6.95 -9.54
C ALA A 508 27.14 6.12 -8.39
N ASP A 509 26.01 6.50 -7.80
CA ASP A 509 25.29 5.64 -6.82
C ASP A 509 23.84 5.43 -7.28
N GLU A 510 23.58 4.36 -8.01
CA GLU A 510 22.25 3.96 -8.54
C GLU A 510 21.19 3.75 -7.46
N SER A 511 21.55 3.81 -6.20
CA SER A 511 20.65 3.72 -5.05
C SER A 511 20.46 5.04 -4.31
N ALA A 512 21.00 6.12 -4.83
CA ALA A 512 20.78 7.44 -4.24
C ALA A 512 19.35 7.91 -4.55
N VAL A 513 18.70 8.45 -3.54
CA VAL A 513 17.44 9.16 -3.67
C VAL A 513 17.77 10.63 -3.75
N PHE A 514 17.20 11.36 -4.69
CA PHE A 514 17.27 12.81 -4.73
C PHE A 514 15.87 13.40 -4.55
N SER A 515 15.76 14.51 -3.84
CA SER A 515 14.55 15.30 -3.71
C SER A 515 14.74 16.65 -4.42
N GLY A 516 13.68 17.24 -4.92
CA GLY A 516 13.72 18.54 -5.57
C GLY A 516 12.70 18.75 -6.67
N GLY A 517 11.89 17.74 -6.97
CA GLY A 517 10.78 17.88 -7.88
C GLY A 517 9.62 18.65 -7.27
N ALA A 518 8.82 19.32 -8.12
CA ALA A 518 7.57 19.96 -7.73
C ALA A 518 6.49 19.70 -8.76
N ALA A 519 5.24 19.61 -8.30
CA ALA A 519 4.08 19.44 -9.16
C ALA A 519 2.86 20.15 -8.60
N ASP A 520 2.00 20.64 -9.47
CA ASP A 520 0.66 21.09 -9.13
C ASP A 520 -0.35 20.06 -9.61
N VAL A 521 -1.30 19.76 -8.76
CA VAL A 521 -2.42 18.86 -9.08
C VAL A 521 -3.71 19.52 -8.66
N GLU A 522 -4.67 19.62 -9.59
CA GLU A 522 -6.00 20.14 -9.29
C GLU A 522 -7.09 19.25 -9.87
N GLY A 523 -8.29 19.31 -9.32
CA GLY A 523 -9.37 18.50 -9.84
C GLY A 523 -10.73 18.75 -9.23
N LEU A 524 -11.70 18.02 -9.78
CA LEU A 524 -13.09 18.04 -9.37
C LEU A 524 -13.55 16.62 -9.02
N GLU A 525 -14.12 16.47 -7.83
CA GLU A 525 -14.76 15.24 -7.36
C GLU A 525 -16.29 15.44 -7.33
N LEU A 526 -17.03 14.48 -7.88
CA LEU A 526 -18.49 14.42 -7.78
C LEU A 526 -18.87 13.06 -7.18
N ASN A 527 -19.69 13.08 -6.18
CA ASN A 527 -20.28 11.90 -5.57
C ASN A 527 -21.79 12.06 -5.44
N GLY A 528 -22.52 11.00 -5.71
CA GLY A 528 -23.96 11.03 -5.56
C GLY A 528 -24.56 9.66 -5.30
N SER A 529 -25.56 9.64 -4.44
CA SER A 529 -26.37 8.46 -4.19
C SER A 529 -27.80 8.86 -3.91
N TRP A 530 -28.76 8.08 -4.41
CA TRP A 530 -30.18 8.22 -4.10
C TRP A 530 -30.90 6.88 -4.26
N ILE A 531 -32.05 6.77 -3.64
CA ILE A 531 -32.93 5.60 -3.75
C ILE A 531 -34.20 6.01 -4.48
N LEU A 532 -34.47 5.35 -5.59
CA LEU A 532 -35.76 5.45 -6.27
C LEU A 532 -36.68 4.32 -5.80
N GLU A 533 -37.87 4.66 -5.35
CA GLU A 533 -38.91 3.70 -4.97
C GLU A 533 -40.00 3.67 -6.03
N GLY A 534 -40.43 2.49 -6.44
CA GLY A 534 -41.54 2.29 -7.39
C GLY A 534 -42.11 0.89 -7.31
N ASP A 535 -43.46 0.77 -7.27
CA ASP A 535 -44.26 -0.47 -7.36
C ASP A 535 -43.70 -1.69 -6.59
N GLY A 536 -43.17 -1.45 -5.35
CA GLY A 536 -42.59 -2.52 -4.52
C GLY A 536 -41.15 -2.90 -4.86
N VAL A 537 -40.50 -2.14 -5.71
CA VAL A 537 -39.06 -2.29 -6.06
C VAL A 537 -38.29 -1.05 -5.66
N THR A 538 -37.13 -1.26 -5.06
CA THR A 538 -36.19 -0.21 -4.65
C THR A 538 -34.96 -0.23 -5.55
N TYR A 539 -34.64 0.89 -6.15
CA TYR A 539 -33.48 1.07 -7.03
C TYR A 539 -32.45 1.98 -6.36
N PRO A 540 -31.42 1.43 -5.69
CA PRO A 540 -30.30 2.24 -5.19
C PRO A 540 -29.44 2.65 -6.40
N ILE A 541 -29.16 3.93 -6.52
CA ILE A 541 -28.29 4.49 -7.56
C ILE A 541 -27.14 5.20 -6.85
N ALA A 542 -25.92 4.94 -7.28
CA ALA A 542 -24.72 5.64 -6.83
C ALA A 542 -23.81 5.92 -8.00
N PHE A 543 -23.11 7.03 -7.96
CA PHE A 543 -22.06 7.36 -8.92
C PHE A 543 -20.90 8.09 -8.23
N ALA A 544 -19.70 7.90 -8.74
CA ALA A 544 -18.51 8.64 -8.40
C ALA A 544 -17.82 9.11 -9.69
N TYR A 545 -17.35 10.35 -9.71
CA TYR A 545 -16.60 10.90 -10.84
C TYR A 545 -15.47 11.77 -10.30
N THR A 546 -14.29 11.66 -10.90
CA THR A 546 -13.16 12.52 -10.62
C THR A 546 -12.50 12.94 -11.92
N SER A 547 -12.17 14.22 -12.02
CA SER A 547 -11.29 14.78 -13.05
C SER A 547 -10.07 15.36 -12.38
N THR A 548 -8.88 15.01 -12.84
CA THR A 548 -7.62 15.49 -12.29
C THR A 548 -6.74 16.00 -13.42
N ASP A 549 -6.12 17.16 -13.20
CA ASP A 549 -5.06 17.72 -14.02
C ASP A 549 -3.79 17.79 -13.14
N ALA A 550 -2.67 17.31 -13.66
CA ALA A 550 -1.40 17.27 -12.95
C ALA A 550 -0.28 17.81 -13.84
N THR A 551 0.48 18.77 -13.35
CA THR A 551 1.54 19.44 -14.09
C THR A 551 2.83 19.49 -13.26
N PHE A 552 3.92 18.94 -13.79
CA PHE A 552 5.24 19.11 -13.19
C PHE A 552 5.73 20.54 -13.36
N LYS A 553 6.22 21.14 -12.27
CA LYS A 553 6.89 22.45 -12.32
C LYS A 553 8.35 22.24 -12.75
N ASN A 554 8.80 23.02 -13.75
CA ASN A 554 10.22 23.08 -14.10
C ASN A 554 11.01 23.66 -12.93
N SER A 555 11.83 22.86 -12.26
CA SER A 555 12.88 23.40 -11.41
C SER A 555 14.10 23.71 -12.28
N SER A 556 14.76 24.84 -12.04
CA SER A 556 15.98 25.25 -12.77
C SER A 556 17.18 24.30 -12.54
N GLU A 557 17.00 23.28 -11.74
CA GLU A 557 18.03 22.29 -11.36
C GLU A 557 17.78 20.88 -11.91
N SER A 558 16.67 20.63 -12.59
CA SER A 558 16.34 19.29 -13.10
C SER A 558 15.94 19.34 -14.56
N GLU A 559 16.80 18.82 -15.43
CA GLU A 559 16.51 18.58 -16.86
C GLU A 559 15.40 17.52 -17.08
N TYR A 560 14.87 16.93 -16.01
CA TYR A 560 13.87 15.83 -16.04
C TYR A 560 12.43 16.26 -15.99
N PHE A 561 12.16 17.48 -15.50
CA PHE A 561 10.80 17.99 -15.33
C PHE A 561 10.33 18.83 -16.52
N GLY A 562 10.73 18.46 -17.71
CA GLY A 562 10.30 19.09 -18.95
C GLY A 562 9.48 18.17 -19.86
N ILE A 563 8.94 17.08 -19.32
CA ILE A 563 8.11 16.15 -20.10
C ILE A 563 6.66 16.44 -19.79
#